data_8ea248fe87ace59a94c0ef11ed127957
#
_entry.id   8ea248fe87ace59a94c0ef11ed127957
#
_cell.length_a   1.000
_cell.length_b   1.000
_cell.length_c   1.000
_cell.angle_alpha   90.00
_cell.angle_beta   90.00
_cell.angle_gamma   90.00
#
_symmetry.space_group_name_H-M   'P 1'
#
loop_
_entity.id
_entity.type
_entity.pdbx_description
1 polymer ?
#
loop_
_entity_poly.entity_id
_entity_poly.type
_entity_poly.pdbx_seq_one_letter_code
_entity_poly.pdbx_strand_id
1 'polypeptide(L)'
;MYSAIVFLPLLGFLIAGIFGRSIGAKASEYVTTGLLLVSAVLSWIAFFSVGFSEAGPMRVEVARWIVSGDLSIDWAFRIDTLTVVMLVVVNTVSALVHVYSIGYMHHDPHRPRFFAYLSLFTFAMLMLVTSDNLLQMFFGWEGVGLASYLLIGFWYQRPSANAAAIKAFVVNRVGDFGFALGIFGVFVLTKSVSFDAIFAAAPGVAKTVNVFGSTWDTWTIVCLLLFMGAMGKSAQFLLHTWLPDAMEGPTPVSALIHAATMVTAGVFMVARLSPLFELAPDALKIVTLVGAITAFFAATVGLVQND
;
A
#
# COMPACT_ATOMS: atom_id res chain seq x y z
N MET A 1 6.17 -18.51 10.06
CA MET A 1 5.06 -17.68 10.51
C MET A 1 4.87 -16.47 9.58
N TYR A 2 5.83 -15.57 9.42
CA TYR A 2 5.70 -14.30 8.65
C TYR A 2 5.35 -14.53 7.18
N SER A 3 5.98 -15.49 6.50
CA SER A 3 5.61 -15.85 5.13
C SER A 3 4.16 -16.34 5.02
N ALA A 4 3.66 -17.07 6.02
CA ALA A 4 2.27 -17.49 6.03
C ALA A 4 1.31 -16.30 6.13
N ILE A 5 1.60 -15.30 6.99
CA ILE A 5 0.79 -14.08 7.09
C ILE A 5 0.60 -13.43 5.73
N VAL A 6 1.67 -13.32 4.95
CA VAL A 6 1.65 -12.61 3.65
C VAL A 6 1.02 -13.47 2.55
N PHE A 7 1.34 -14.79 2.50
CA PHE A 7 0.94 -15.63 1.37
C PHE A 7 -0.42 -16.34 1.54
N LEU A 8 -1.00 -16.40 2.74
CA LEU A 8 -2.35 -16.94 2.92
C LEU A 8 -3.43 -16.18 2.14
N PRO A 9 -3.45 -14.83 2.12
CA PRO A 9 -4.37 -14.09 1.25
C PRO A 9 -4.13 -14.35 -0.24
N LEU A 10 -2.87 -14.49 -0.68
CA LEU A 10 -2.56 -14.85 -2.06
C LEU A 10 -3.12 -16.23 -2.42
N LEU A 11 -2.98 -17.20 -1.52
CA LEU A 11 -3.55 -18.54 -1.72
C LEU A 11 -5.08 -18.46 -1.84
N GLY A 12 -5.74 -17.65 -1.00
CA GLY A 12 -7.17 -17.37 -1.10
C GLY A 12 -7.56 -16.78 -2.45
N PHE A 13 -6.81 -15.78 -2.92
CA PHE A 13 -6.99 -15.20 -4.25
C PHE A 13 -6.88 -16.24 -5.37
N LEU A 14 -5.83 -17.07 -5.36
CA LEU A 14 -5.61 -18.10 -6.39
C LEU A 14 -6.72 -19.14 -6.39
N ILE A 15 -7.13 -19.63 -5.21
CA ILE A 15 -8.21 -20.63 -5.11
C ILE A 15 -9.53 -20.04 -5.61
N ALA A 16 -9.94 -18.87 -5.11
CA ALA A 16 -11.21 -18.26 -5.49
C ALA A 16 -11.19 -17.70 -6.93
N GLY A 17 -10.06 -17.17 -7.40
CA GLY A 17 -9.92 -16.58 -8.72
C GLY A 17 -9.86 -17.63 -9.84
N ILE A 18 -9.11 -18.70 -9.63
CA ILE A 18 -8.91 -19.76 -10.66
C ILE A 18 -10.02 -20.81 -10.58
N PHE A 19 -10.31 -21.28 -9.37
CA PHE A 19 -11.21 -22.41 -9.17
C PHE A 19 -12.61 -21.99 -8.69
N GLY A 20 -12.87 -20.69 -8.48
CA GLY A 20 -14.13 -20.20 -7.92
C GLY A 20 -15.40 -20.63 -8.65
N ARG A 21 -15.32 -20.82 -9.97
CA ARG A 21 -16.43 -21.38 -10.76
C ARG A 21 -16.70 -22.86 -10.46
N SER A 22 -15.63 -23.64 -10.20
CA SER A 22 -15.72 -25.07 -9.97
C SER A 22 -16.11 -25.41 -8.53
N ILE A 23 -15.57 -24.69 -7.55
CA ILE A 23 -15.86 -24.92 -6.13
C ILE A 23 -17.15 -24.23 -5.65
N GLY A 24 -17.65 -23.26 -6.43
CA GLY A 24 -18.86 -22.52 -6.13
C GLY A 24 -18.67 -21.34 -5.18
N ALA A 25 -19.70 -20.51 -5.07
CA ALA A 25 -19.62 -19.24 -4.36
C ALA A 25 -19.39 -19.43 -2.84
N LYS A 26 -20.11 -20.33 -2.18
CA LYS A 26 -19.97 -20.56 -0.75
C LYS A 26 -18.57 -21.06 -0.36
N ALA A 27 -18.00 -22.00 -1.11
CA ALA A 27 -16.65 -22.48 -0.84
C ALA A 27 -15.60 -21.39 -1.02
N SER A 28 -15.75 -20.56 -2.06
CA SER A 28 -14.85 -19.41 -2.29
C SER A 28 -14.89 -18.41 -1.14
N GLU A 29 -16.09 -18.06 -0.64
CA GLU A 29 -16.27 -17.15 0.49
C GLU A 29 -15.61 -17.69 1.78
N TYR A 30 -15.88 -18.95 2.11
CA TYR A 30 -15.36 -19.53 3.37
C TYR A 30 -13.87 -19.79 3.31
N VAL A 31 -13.32 -20.22 2.16
CA VAL A 31 -11.88 -20.46 2.02
C VAL A 31 -11.10 -19.16 2.13
N THR A 32 -11.48 -18.13 1.38
CA THR A 32 -10.80 -16.82 1.43
C THR A 32 -10.90 -16.20 2.82
N THR A 33 -12.08 -16.18 3.41
CA THR A 33 -12.29 -15.64 4.75
C THR A 33 -11.53 -16.44 5.81
N GLY A 34 -11.54 -17.76 5.75
CA GLY A 34 -10.83 -18.62 6.69
C GLY A 34 -9.32 -18.43 6.65
N LEU A 35 -8.73 -18.38 5.45
CA LEU A 35 -7.29 -18.12 5.26
C LEU A 35 -6.89 -16.75 5.81
N LEU A 36 -7.75 -15.75 5.63
CA LEU A 36 -7.48 -14.41 6.13
C LEU A 36 -7.66 -14.30 7.65
N LEU A 37 -8.63 -15.00 8.24
CA LEU A 37 -8.75 -15.09 9.71
C LEU A 37 -7.51 -15.72 10.33
N VAL A 38 -6.97 -16.79 9.72
CA VAL A 38 -5.69 -17.39 10.15
C VAL A 38 -4.55 -16.37 10.04
N SER A 39 -4.46 -15.63 8.92
CA SER A 39 -3.46 -14.58 8.75
C SER A 39 -3.59 -13.48 9.83
N ALA A 40 -4.82 -13.08 10.18
CA ALA A 40 -5.07 -12.10 11.23
C ALA A 40 -4.60 -12.59 12.61
N VAL A 41 -4.93 -13.84 12.98
CA VAL A 41 -4.45 -14.44 14.24
C VAL A 41 -2.93 -14.49 14.28
N LEU A 42 -2.28 -14.92 13.21
CA LEU A 42 -0.80 -14.93 13.12
C LEU A 42 -0.20 -13.53 13.22
N SER A 43 -0.89 -12.50 12.70
CA SER A 43 -0.46 -11.10 12.81
C SER A 43 -0.50 -10.59 14.26
N TRP A 44 -1.52 -10.97 15.02
CA TRP A 44 -1.58 -10.66 16.45
C TRP A 44 -0.48 -11.37 17.25
N ILE A 45 -0.18 -12.63 16.93
CA ILE A 45 0.94 -13.35 17.54
C ILE A 45 2.26 -12.65 17.20
N ALA A 46 2.46 -12.22 15.95
CA ALA A 46 3.65 -11.46 15.53
C ALA A 46 3.75 -10.12 16.28
N PHE A 47 2.64 -9.43 16.47
CA PHE A 47 2.59 -8.16 17.20
C PHE A 47 3.03 -8.33 18.65
N PHE A 48 2.51 -9.30 19.37
CA PHE A 48 2.89 -9.55 20.75
C PHE A 48 4.35 -10.04 20.88
N SER A 49 4.87 -10.72 19.87
CA SER A 49 6.26 -11.23 19.90
C SER A 49 7.31 -10.18 19.52
N VAL A 50 6.99 -9.26 18.64
CA VAL A 50 7.93 -8.27 18.09
C VAL A 50 7.64 -6.84 18.58
N GLY A 51 6.36 -6.47 18.69
CA GLY A 51 5.95 -5.10 18.99
C GLY A 51 6.39 -4.59 20.37
N PHE A 52 6.61 -5.48 21.31
CA PHE A 52 7.11 -5.18 22.66
C PHE A 52 8.55 -5.68 22.91
N SER A 53 9.22 -6.15 21.86
CA SER A 53 10.61 -6.61 21.94
C SER A 53 11.55 -5.44 21.66
N GLU A 54 12.66 -5.37 22.39
CA GLU A 54 13.77 -4.45 22.11
C GLU A 54 14.68 -4.94 20.98
N ALA A 55 14.37 -6.10 20.37
CA ALA A 55 15.12 -6.63 19.25
C ALA A 55 14.97 -5.71 18.02
N GLY A 56 16.07 -5.49 17.32
CA GLY A 56 16.10 -4.73 16.07
C GLY A 56 15.27 -5.39 14.96
N PRO A 57 15.17 -4.75 13.79
CA PRO A 57 14.42 -5.30 12.66
C PRO A 57 14.95 -6.66 12.25
N MET A 58 14.02 -7.63 12.03
CA MET A 58 14.34 -8.97 11.56
C MET A 58 14.09 -9.03 10.05
N ARG A 59 15.06 -9.56 9.31
CA ARG A 59 14.93 -9.83 7.86
C ARG A 59 14.62 -11.29 7.62
N VAL A 60 13.57 -11.56 6.87
CA VAL A 60 13.16 -12.92 6.45
C VAL A 60 13.28 -13.01 4.93
N GLU A 61 14.30 -13.68 4.45
CA GLU A 61 14.51 -13.90 3.02
C GLU A 61 13.48 -14.89 2.46
N VAL A 62 12.94 -14.57 1.29
CA VAL A 62 11.99 -15.40 0.55
C VAL A 62 12.63 -15.96 -0.69
N ALA A 63 13.22 -15.11 -1.53
CA ALA A 63 13.87 -15.50 -2.78
C ALA A 63 14.79 -14.39 -3.30
N ARG A 64 15.76 -14.73 -4.13
CA ARG A 64 16.46 -13.75 -4.98
C ARG A 64 15.50 -13.30 -6.08
N TRP A 65 15.45 -11.99 -6.33
CA TRP A 65 14.51 -11.45 -7.30
C TRP A 65 15.20 -10.88 -8.54
N ILE A 66 16.01 -9.84 -8.37
CA ILE A 66 16.69 -9.18 -9.49
C ILE A 66 18.19 -9.21 -9.22
N VAL A 67 18.94 -9.76 -10.19
CA VAL A 67 20.40 -9.76 -10.16
C VAL A 67 20.89 -9.24 -11.51
N SER A 68 21.63 -8.11 -11.50
CA SER A 68 22.19 -7.51 -12.71
C SER A 68 23.49 -6.78 -12.37
N GLY A 69 24.62 -7.35 -12.76
CA GLY A 69 25.94 -6.83 -12.36
C GLY A 69 26.08 -6.80 -10.83
N ASP A 70 26.42 -5.64 -10.30
CA ASP A 70 26.56 -5.42 -8.85
C ASP A 70 25.23 -5.20 -8.12
N LEU A 71 24.13 -5.05 -8.86
CA LEU A 71 22.80 -4.88 -8.28
C LEU A 71 22.20 -6.24 -7.93
N SER A 72 22.00 -6.50 -6.64
CA SER A 72 21.27 -7.67 -6.13
C SER A 72 20.11 -7.21 -5.27
N ILE A 73 18.89 -7.60 -5.65
CA ILE A 73 17.66 -7.26 -4.93
C ILE A 73 16.96 -8.55 -4.58
N ASP A 74 16.81 -8.78 -3.29
CA ASP A 74 16.14 -9.96 -2.78
C ASP A 74 14.67 -9.63 -2.49
N TRP A 75 13.83 -10.63 -2.61
CA TRP A 75 12.49 -10.62 -2.07
C TRP A 75 12.59 -11.04 -0.60
N ALA A 76 12.45 -10.08 0.29
CA ALA A 76 12.61 -10.30 1.72
C ALA A 76 11.55 -9.52 2.52
N PHE A 77 11.19 -10.02 3.69
CA PHE A 77 10.29 -9.33 4.61
C PHE A 77 11.11 -8.67 5.72
N ARG A 78 10.85 -7.40 5.95
CA ARG A 78 11.33 -6.65 7.10
C ARG A 78 10.25 -6.67 8.17
N ILE A 79 10.59 -7.24 9.31
CA ILE A 79 9.68 -7.37 10.45
C ILE A 79 10.25 -6.53 11.60
N ASP A 80 9.61 -5.40 11.84
CA ASP A 80 9.89 -4.47 12.93
C ASP A 80 8.57 -3.99 13.54
N THR A 81 8.63 -3.13 14.53
CA THR A 81 7.44 -2.61 15.24
C THR A 81 6.45 -1.95 14.29
N LEU A 82 6.92 -1.13 13.34
CA LEU A 82 6.04 -0.49 12.36
C LEU A 82 5.33 -1.52 11.48
N THR A 83 6.08 -2.54 11.01
CA THR A 83 5.52 -3.62 10.21
C THR A 83 4.45 -4.40 10.97
N VAL A 84 4.72 -4.85 12.22
CA VAL A 84 3.74 -5.68 12.94
C VAL A 84 2.49 -4.91 13.33
N VAL A 85 2.58 -3.61 13.61
CA VAL A 85 1.40 -2.75 13.78
C VAL A 85 0.56 -2.75 12.50
N MET A 86 1.18 -2.55 11.34
CA MET A 86 0.46 -2.57 10.06
C MET A 86 -0.10 -3.95 9.72
N LEU A 87 0.61 -5.04 10.03
CA LEU A 87 0.09 -6.40 9.85
C LEU A 87 -1.21 -6.63 10.62
N VAL A 88 -1.27 -6.18 11.88
CA VAL A 88 -2.50 -6.28 12.70
C VAL A 88 -3.61 -5.43 12.11
N VAL A 89 -3.35 -4.17 11.77
CA VAL A 89 -4.37 -3.26 11.21
C VAL A 89 -4.93 -3.83 9.90
N VAL A 90 -4.06 -4.16 8.96
CA VAL A 90 -4.45 -4.64 7.63
C VAL A 90 -5.23 -5.95 7.73
N ASN A 91 -4.68 -6.96 8.41
CA ASN A 91 -5.30 -8.29 8.46
C ASN A 91 -6.58 -8.33 9.30
N THR A 92 -6.64 -7.59 10.42
CA THR A 92 -7.86 -7.56 11.26
C THR A 92 -9.01 -6.90 10.52
N VAL A 93 -8.78 -5.71 9.93
CA VAL A 93 -9.83 -5.03 9.18
C VAL A 93 -10.23 -5.84 7.96
N SER A 94 -9.28 -6.38 7.20
CA SER A 94 -9.58 -7.20 6.03
C SER A 94 -10.35 -8.47 6.39
N ALA A 95 -10.02 -9.15 7.50
CA ALA A 95 -10.75 -10.31 7.98
C ALA A 95 -12.20 -9.96 8.33
N LEU A 96 -12.42 -8.86 9.05
CA LEU A 96 -13.76 -8.38 9.39
C LEU A 96 -14.57 -8.01 8.14
N VAL A 97 -13.92 -7.34 7.17
CA VAL A 97 -14.54 -7.00 5.89
C VAL A 97 -14.92 -8.25 5.10
N HIS A 98 -14.08 -9.31 5.09
CA HIS A 98 -14.44 -10.58 4.45
C HIS A 98 -15.64 -11.23 5.11
N VAL A 99 -15.67 -11.30 6.44
CA VAL A 99 -16.85 -11.84 7.21
C VAL A 99 -18.12 -11.05 6.88
N TYR A 100 -18.03 -9.71 6.93
CA TYR A 100 -19.16 -8.84 6.59
C TYR A 100 -19.66 -9.05 5.15
N SER A 101 -18.71 -9.23 4.23
CA SER A 101 -18.99 -9.38 2.79
C SER A 101 -19.76 -10.67 2.47
N ILE A 102 -19.69 -11.71 3.28
CA ILE A 102 -20.49 -12.94 3.11
C ILE A 102 -22.00 -12.60 3.12
N GLY A 103 -22.42 -11.76 4.05
CA GLY A 103 -23.81 -11.28 4.11
C GLY A 103 -24.13 -10.22 3.05
N TYR A 104 -23.24 -9.23 2.90
CA TYR A 104 -23.44 -8.10 2.00
C TYR A 104 -23.58 -8.54 0.53
N MET A 105 -22.72 -9.46 0.07
CA MET A 105 -22.69 -9.93 -1.32
C MET A 105 -23.57 -11.16 -1.55
N HIS A 106 -24.42 -11.57 -0.60
CA HIS A 106 -25.18 -12.83 -0.68
C HIS A 106 -26.02 -12.96 -1.95
N HIS A 107 -26.55 -11.87 -2.46
CA HIS A 107 -27.40 -11.86 -3.67
C HIS A 107 -26.62 -11.59 -4.98
N ASP A 108 -25.32 -11.30 -4.91
CA ASP A 108 -24.51 -11.02 -6.11
C ASP A 108 -24.06 -12.33 -6.78
N PRO A 109 -24.24 -12.49 -8.11
CA PRO A 109 -23.81 -13.70 -8.81
C PRO A 109 -22.30 -13.86 -8.93
N HIS A 110 -21.51 -12.79 -8.74
CA HIS A 110 -20.07 -12.77 -8.95
C HIS A 110 -19.26 -12.82 -7.65
N ARG A 111 -19.80 -13.39 -6.58
CA ARG A 111 -19.15 -13.54 -5.26
C ARG A 111 -17.73 -14.09 -5.31
N PRO A 112 -17.42 -15.20 -6.03
CA PRO A 112 -16.04 -15.73 -6.08
C PRO A 112 -15.04 -14.69 -6.57
N ARG A 113 -15.39 -13.91 -7.60
CA ARG A 113 -14.55 -12.83 -8.13
C ARG A 113 -14.33 -11.73 -7.10
N PHE A 114 -15.38 -11.37 -6.37
CA PHE A 114 -15.31 -10.35 -5.32
C PHE A 114 -14.33 -10.74 -4.22
N PHE A 115 -14.48 -11.94 -3.66
CA PHE A 115 -13.62 -12.45 -2.59
C PHE A 115 -12.18 -12.68 -3.07
N ALA A 116 -11.99 -13.07 -4.32
CA ALA A 116 -10.67 -13.15 -4.93
C ALA A 116 -9.99 -11.76 -4.94
N TYR A 117 -10.68 -10.72 -5.40
CA TYR A 117 -10.13 -9.37 -5.48
C TYR A 117 -9.84 -8.77 -4.10
N LEU A 118 -10.70 -9.01 -3.10
CA LEU A 118 -10.42 -8.60 -1.71
C LEU A 118 -9.15 -9.26 -1.16
N SER A 119 -8.98 -10.56 -1.42
CA SER A 119 -7.80 -11.31 -1.00
C SER A 119 -6.53 -10.84 -1.72
N LEU A 120 -6.62 -10.56 -3.05
CA LEU A 120 -5.51 -9.99 -3.82
C LEU A 120 -5.09 -8.61 -3.26
N PHE A 121 -6.07 -7.78 -2.94
CA PHE A 121 -5.82 -6.46 -2.39
C PHE A 121 -5.09 -6.53 -1.05
N THR A 122 -5.54 -7.44 -0.16
CA THR A 122 -4.89 -7.67 1.14
C THR A 122 -3.47 -8.18 0.96
N PHE A 123 -3.25 -9.15 0.07
CA PHE A 123 -1.91 -9.64 -0.26
C PHE A 123 -0.98 -8.50 -0.72
N ALA A 124 -1.44 -7.68 -1.68
CA ALA A 124 -0.63 -6.57 -2.20
C ALA A 124 -0.25 -5.57 -1.10
N MET A 125 -1.18 -5.26 -0.19
CA MET A 125 -0.89 -4.39 0.94
C MET A 125 0.10 -5.01 1.92
N LEU A 126 -0.01 -6.31 2.20
CA LEU A 126 0.95 -7.02 3.05
C LEU A 126 2.35 -7.04 2.42
N MET A 127 2.44 -7.23 1.10
CA MET A 127 3.71 -7.11 0.36
C MET A 127 4.33 -5.72 0.49
N LEU A 128 3.51 -4.67 0.48
CA LEU A 128 3.97 -3.30 0.65
C LEU A 128 4.54 -3.07 2.06
N VAL A 129 3.77 -3.40 3.10
CA VAL A 129 4.15 -3.08 4.49
C VAL A 129 5.27 -3.96 5.03
N THR A 130 5.49 -5.14 4.46
CA THR A 130 6.60 -6.03 4.83
C THR A 130 7.84 -5.87 3.96
N SER A 131 7.85 -4.95 3.01
CA SER A 131 8.98 -4.76 2.10
C SER A 131 10.27 -4.43 2.84
N ASP A 132 11.39 -5.00 2.38
CA ASP A 132 12.75 -4.73 2.88
C ASP A 132 13.52 -3.75 1.99
N ASN A 133 12.95 -3.40 0.85
CA ASN A 133 13.55 -2.49 -0.12
C ASN A 133 12.48 -1.69 -0.89
N LEU A 134 12.92 -0.59 -1.52
CA LEU A 134 12.04 0.32 -2.26
C LEU A 134 11.38 -0.33 -3.48
N LEU A 135 12.04 -1.26 -4.17
CA LEU A 135 11.46 -1.92 -5.35
C LEU A 135 10.35 -2.89 -4.95
N GLN A 136 10.52 -3.64 -3.88
CA GLN A 136 9.47 -4.50 -3.34
C GLN A 136 8.30 -3.68 -2.80
N MET A 137 8.59 -2.54 -2.14
CA MET A 137 7.56 -1.59 -1.72
C MET A 137 6.78 -1.08 -2.94
N PHE A 138 7.45 -0.73 -4.03
CA PHE A 138 6.82 -0.28 -5.26
C PHE A 138 5.97 -1.38 -5.91
N PHE A 139 6.42 -2.64 -5.87
CA PHE A 139 5.61 -3.78 -6.34
C PHE A 139 4.28 -3.88 -5.57
N GLY A 140 4.32 -3.83 -4.24
CA GLY A 140 3.10 -3.82 -3.42
C GLY A 140 2.25 -2.58 -3.69
N TRP A 141 2.88 -1.42 -3.89
CA TRP A 141 2.25 -0.14 -4.22
C TRP A 141 1.42 -0.19 -5.51
N GLU A 142 1.98 -0.78 -6.55
CA GLU A 142 1.30 -1.02 -7.82
C GLU A 142 0.21 -2.09 -7.68
N GLY A 143 0.49 -3.13 -6.90
CA GLY A 143 -0.46 -4.20 -6.62
C GLY A 143 -1.74 -3.70 -5.95
N VAL A 144 -1.65 -2.84 -4.93
CA VAL A 144 -2.85 -2.24 -4.31
C VAL A 144 -3.57 -1.30 -5.28
N GLY A 145 -2.84 -0.60 -6.15
CA GLY A 145 -3.42 0.22 -7.21
C GLY A 145 -4.26 -0.59 -8.19
N LEU A 146 -3.71 -1.71 -8.68
CA LEU A 146 -4.42 -2.62 -9.57
C LEU A 146 -5.63 -3.26 -8.89
N ALA A 147 -5.46 -3.77 -7.68
CA ALA A 147 -6.55 -4.42 -6.96
C ALA A 147 -7.68 -3.44 -6.63
N SER A 148 -7.37 -2.18 -6.29
CA SER A 148 -8.37 -1.13 -6.09
C SER A 148 -9.13 -0.81 -7.37
N TYR A 149 -8.46 -0.73 -8.51
CA TYR A 149 -9.11 -0.56 -9.82
C TYR A 149 -10.14 -1.66 -10.09
N LEU A 150 -9.77 -2.92 -9.85
CA LEU A 150 -10.66 -4.07 -10.03
C LEU A 150 -11.84 -4.08 -9.05
N LEU A 151 -11.65 -3.56 -7.86
CA LEU A 151 -12.66 -3.51 -6.81
C LEU A 151 -13.61 -2.31 -6.98
N ILE A 152 -13.12 -1.13 -7.31
CA ILE A 152 -13.95 0.06 -7.61
C ILE A 152 -14.81 -0.21 -8.84
N GLY A 153 -14.22 -0.78 -9.89
CA GLY A 153 -14.90 -1.20 -11.11
C GLY A 153 -15.56 -2.58 -11.02
N PHE A 154 -15.87 -3.10 -9.82
CA PHE A 154 -16.43 -4.43 -9.64
C PHE A 154 -17.71 -4.63 -10.45
N TRP A 155 -18.61 -3.66 -10.41
CA TRP A 155 -19.81 -3.63 -11.24
C TRP A 155 -19.53 -2.95 -12.59
N TYR A 156 -18.61 -3.52 -13.36
CA TYR A 156 -18.13 -2.98 -14.65
C TYR A 156 -19.22 -2.73 -15.70
N GLN A 157 -20.42 -3.24 -15.48
CA GLN A 157 -21.59 -2.95 -16.33
C GLN A 157 -22.17 -1.55 -16.07
N ARG A 158 -21.77 -0.90 -14.96
CA ARG A 158 -22.17 0.47 -14.63
C ARG A 158 -21.16 1.45 -15.20
N PRO A 159 -21.55 2.36 -16.11
CA PRO A 159 -20.61 3.34 -16.67
C PRO A 159 -19.94 4.23 -15.60
N SER A 160 -20.68 4.58 -14.53
CA SER A 160 -20.15 5.37 -13.41
C SER A 160 -19.01 4.64 -12.69
N ALA A 161 -19.18 3.35 -12.38
CA ALA A 161 -18.15 2.54 -11.73
C ALA A 161 -16.89 2.40 -12.60
N ASN A 162 -17.06 2.25 -13.93
CA ASN A 162 -15.93 2.21 -14.86
C ASN A 162 -15.18 3.55 -14.89
N ALA A 163 -15.90 4.67 -14.98
CA ALA A 163 -15.30 6.00 -14.96
C ALA A 163 -14.55 6.26 -13.66
N ALA A 164 -15.15 5.89 -12.52
CA ALA A 164 -14.53 6.00 -11.20
C ALA A 164 -13.25 5.15 -11.08
N ALA A 165 -13.27 3.91 -11.54
CA ALA A 165 -12.12 3.02 -11.54
C ALA A 165 -10.97 3.56 -12.40
N ILE A 166 -11.28 4.02 -13.62
CA ILE A 166 -10.29 4.63 -14.54
C ILE A 166 -9.71 5.90 -13.90
N LYS A 167 -10.56 6.77 -13.35
CA LYS A 167 -10.12 8.00 -12.67
C LYS A 167 -9.19 7.69 -11.51
N ALA A 168 -9.56 6.75 -10.64
CA ALA A 168 -8.74 6.32 -9.52
C ALA A 168 -7.38 5.78 -10.00
N PHE A 169 -7.37 4.95 -11.04
CA PHE A 169 -6.13 4.40 -11.59
C PHE A 169 -5.22 5.50 -12.17
N VAL A 170 -5.76 6.39 -13.01
CA VAL A 170 -4.97 7.44 -13.69
C VAL A 170 -4.42 8.46 -12.70
N VAL A 171 -5.24 8.95 -11.75
CA VAL A 171 -4.79 9.92 -10.75
C VAL A 171 -3.69 9.34 -9.86
N ASN A 172 -3.85 8.07 -9.42
CA ASN A 172 -2.80 7.39 -8.67
C ASN A 172 -1.52 7.22 -9.49
N ARG A 173 -1.62 6.94 -10.80
CA ARG A 173 -0.46 6.76 -11.67
C ARG A 173 0.40 8.02 -11.77
N VAL A 174 -0.20 9.20 -11.70
CA VAL A 174 0.55 10.47 -11.62
C VAL A 174 1.42 10.50 -10.35
N GLY A 175 0.88 10.11 -9.21
CA GLY A 175 1.64 9.97 -7.96
C GLY A 175 2.74 8.90 -8.06
N ASP A 176 2.39 7.73 -8.63
CA ASP A 176 3.30 6.59 -8.78
C ASP A 176 4.51 6.92 -9.66
N PHE A 177 4.33 7.79 -10.68
CA PHE A 177 5.44 8.31 -11.49
C PHE A 177 6.43 9.12 -10.65
N GLY A 178 5.93 10.01 -9.78
CA GLY A 178 6.79 10.74 -8.84
C GLY A 178 7.52 9.80 -7.88
N PHE A 179 6.83 8.78 -7.35
CA PHE A 179 7.44 7.77 -6.49
C PHE A 179 8.57 7.01 -7.19
N ALA A 180 8.34 6.58 -8.44
CA ALA A 180 9.38 5.90 -9.24
C ALA A 180 10.61 6.79 -9.46
N LEU A 181 10.43 8.07 -9.79
CA LEU A 181 11.53 9.03 -9.91
C LEU A 181 12.27 9.22 -8.59
N GLY A 182 11.55 9.25 -7.46
CA GLY A 182 12.13 9.29 -6.13
C GLY A 182 13.00 8.07 -5.83
N ILE A 183 12.54 6.86 -6.18
CA ILE A 183 13.31 5.61 -6.06
C ILE A 183 14.59 5.68 -6.91
N PHE A 184 14.49 6.14 -8.15
CA PHE A 184 15.67 6.32 -9.00
C PHE A 184 16.65 7.34 -8.42
N GLY A 185 16.13 8.45 -7.85
CA GLY A 185 16.95 9.44 -7.14
C GLY A 185 17.70 8.81 -5.96
N VAL A 186 17.00 8.06 -5.10
CA VAL A 186 17.64 7.34 -3.98
C VAL A 186 18.72 6.40 -4.49
N PHE A 187 18.45 5.60 -5.52
CA PHE A 187 19.42 4.65 -6.07
C PHE A 187 20.66 5.36 -6.66
N VAL A 188 20.48 6.46 -7.37
CA VAL A 188 21.61 7.24 -7.94
C VAL A 188 22.51 7.76 -6.82
N LEU A 189 21.92 8.19 -5.71
CA LEU A 189 22.64 8.80 -4.58
C LEU A 189 23.32 7.76 -3.67
N THR A 190 22.64 6.67 -3.35
CA THR A 190 23.08 5.69 -2.35
C THR A 190 23.60 4.39 -2.95
N LYS A 191 23.43 4.19 -4.27
CA LYS A 191 23.76 2.95 -5.00
C LYS A 191 23.05 1.71 -4.44
N SER A 192 21.98 1.89 -3.68
CA SER A 192 21.19 0.82 -3.09
C SER A 192 19.70 1.15 -3.11
N VAL A 193 18.87 0.10 -3.02
CA VAL A 193 17.42 0.20 -2.80
C VAL A 193 16.98 -0.45 -1.49
N SER A 194 17.89 -1.13 -0.77
CA SER A 194 17.62 -1.72 0.57
C SER A 194 17.57 -0.62 1.63
N PHE A 195 16.58 -0.67 2.52
CA PHE A 195 16.37 0.37 3.52
C PHE A 195 17.58 0.57 4.44
N ASP A 196 18.19 -0.51 4.95
CA ASP A 196 19.32 -0.39 5.86
C ASP A 196 20.55 0.26 5.17
N ALA A 197 20.82 -0.13 3.92
CA ALA A 197 21.92 0.46 3.14
C ALA A 197 21.65 1.93 2.80
N ILE A 198 20.39 2.27 2.45
CA ILE A 198 19.97 3.65 2.18
C ILE A 198 20.16 4.51 3.43
N PHE A 199 19.64 4.07 4.57
CA PHE A 199 19.70 4.84 5.82
C PHE A 199 21.14 5.02 6.32
N ALA A 200 22.00 4.01 6.12
CA ALA A 200 23.43 4.12 6.45
C ALA A 200 24.18 5.09 5.52
N ALA A 201 23.86 5.12 4.24
CA ALA A 201 24.51 5.96 3.24
C ALA A 201 24.01 7.41 3.24
N ALA A 202 22.74 7.64 3.60
CA ALA A 202 22.08 8.94 3.47
C ALA A 202 22.80 10.14 4.11
N PRO A 203 23.39 10.04 5.32
CA PRO A 203 24.11 11.16 5.93
C PRO A 203 25.39 11.57 5.16
N GLY A 204 25.97 10.66 4.36
CA GLY A 204 27.17 10.90 3.55
C GLY A 204 26.94 11.50 2.17
N VAL A 205 25.69 11.64 1.76
CA VAL A 205 25.31 12.18 0.43
C VAL A 205 25.57 13.70 0.38
N ALA A 206 25.98 14.19 -0.81
CA ALA A 206 26.17 15.62 -1.03
C ALA A 206 24.88 16.40 -0.72
N LYS A 207 24.99 17.45 0.09
CA LYS A 207 23.82 18.22 0.57
C LYS A 207 23.09 18.96 -0.54
N THR A 208 23.79 19.33 -1.61
CA THR A 208 23.20 20.11 -2.68
C THR A 208 23.45 19.51 -4.06
N VAL A 209 22.45 19.63 -4.92
CA VAL A 209 22.50 19.25 -6.33
C VAL A 209 22.07 20.43 -7.19
N ASN A 210 22.67 20.57 -8.36
CA ASN A 210 22.30 21.61 -9.30
C ASN A 210 21.26 21.05 -10.29
N VAL A 211 20.06 21.60 -10.25
CA VAL A 211 18.95 21.20 -11.12
C VAL A 211 18.43 22.44 -11.84
N PHE A 212 18.43 22.42 -13.16
CA PHE A 212 18.01 23.54 -14.02
C PHE A 212 18.70 24.88 -13.69
N GLY A 213 20.01 24.84 -13.33
CA GLY A 213 20.78 26.04 -13.00
C GLY A 213 20.56 26.62 -11.59
N SER A 214 19.74 25.99 -10.79
CA SER A 214 19.51 26.35 -9.38
C SER A 214 20.03 25.27 -8.44
N THR A 215 20.60 25.70 -7.30
CA THR A 215 21.10 24.78 -6.26
C THR A 215 19.97 24.40 -5.32
N TRP A 216 19.69 23.12 -5.20
CA TRP A 216 18.65 22.56 -4.34
C TRP A 216 19.24 21.64 -3.31
N ASP A 217 18.58 21.52 -2.16
CA ASP A 217 18.89 20.47 -1.22
C ASP A 217 18.52 19.10 -1.81
N THR A 218 19.48 18.19 -1.83
CA THR A 218 19.37 16.89 -2.52
C THR A 218 18.25 16.04 -1.95
N TRP A 219 18.20 15.91 -0.64
CA TRP A 219 17.16 15.08 0.01
C TRP A 219 15.79 15.73 -0.05
N THR A 220 15.69 17.05 -0.07
CA THR A 220 14.40 17.73 -0.26
C THR A 220 13.77 17.35 -1.60
N ILE A 221 14.52 17.37 -2.71
CA ILE A 221 13.97 16.96 -4.03
C ILE A 221 13.51 15.50 -3.99
N VAL A 222 14.37 14.60 -3.52
CA VAL A 222 14.07 13.16 -3.50
C VAL A 222 12.88 12.86 -2.61
N CYS A 223 12.81 13.43 -1.41
CA CYS A 223 11.68 13.25 -0.50
C CYS A 223 10.37 13.81 -1.04
N LEU A 224 10.40 14.93 -1.77
CA LEU A 224 9.21 15.46 -2.43
C LEU A 224 8.72 14.58 -3.58
N LEU A 225 9.63 13.99 -4.35
CA LEU A 225 9.28 13.01 -5.38
C LEU A 225 8.66 11.75 -4.77
N LEU A 226 9.22 11.22 -3.69
CA LEU A 226 8.65 10.11 -2.94
C LEU A 226 7.28 10.49 -2.37
N PHE A 227 7.16 11.69 -1.78
CA PHE A 227 5.91 12.20 -1.22
C PHE A 227 4.81 12.40 -2.27
N MET A 228 5.15 12.70 -3.52
CA MET A 228 4.17 12.75 -4.61
C MET A 228 3.43 11.42 -4.77
N GLY A 229 4.13 10.27 -4.60
CA GLY A 229 3.49 8.96 -4.52
C GLY A 229 2.52 8.85 -3.34
N ALA A 230 2.95 9.30 -2.15
CA ALA A 230 2.09 9.31 -0.97
C ALA A 230 0.84 10.18 -1.17
N MET A 231 0.97 11.34 -1.82
CA MET A 231 -0.17 12.21 -2.14
C MET A 231 -1.21 11.50 -3.01
N GLY A 232 -0.78 10.70 -3.97
CA GLY A 232 -1.67 9.90 -4.83
C GLY A 232 -2.47 8.88 -4.02
N LYS A 233 -1.78 7.94 -3.36
CA LYS A 233 -2.43 6.85 -2.61
C LYS A 233 -3.23 7.34 -1.40
N SER A 234 -2.73 8.35 -0.69
CA SER A 234 -3.40 8.93 0.48
C SER A 234 -4.39 10.02 0.14
N ALA A 235 -4.70 10.23 -1.14
CA ALA A 235 -5.65 11.22 -1.63
C ALA A 235 -5.44 12.61 -1.01
N GLN A 236 -4.19 13.07 -0.96
CA GLN A 236 -3.86 14.38 -0.44
C GLN A 236 -4.25 15.46 -1.43
N PHE A 237 -4.37 16.69 -0.94
CA PHE A 237 -4.71 17.86 -1.77
C PHE A 237 -3.95 17.84 -3.11
N LEU A 238 -4.60 18.16 -4.20
CA LEU A 238 -4.27 18.04 -5.63
C LEU A 238 -4.53 16.63 -6.22
N LEU A 239 -4.22 15.53 -5.54
CA LEU A 239 -4.43 14.16 -6.02
C LEU A 239 -5.61 13.44 -5.29
N HIS A 240 -6.51 14.19 -4.64
CA HIS A 240 -7.63 13.66 -3.85
C HIS A 240 -8.87 13.29 -4.68
N THR A 241 -8.96 13.75 -5.93
CA THR A 241 -10.20 13.74 -6.73
C THR A 241 -10.75 12.35 -7.04
N TRP A 242 -9.95 11.30 -6.90
CA TRP A 242 -10.37 9.91 -7.12
C TRP A 242 -11.14 9.31 -5.94
N LEU A 243 -10.88 9.83 -4.72
CA LEU A 243 -11.36 9.23 -3.48
C LEU A 243 -12.90 9.27 -3.34
N PRO A 244 -13.59 10.38 -3.59
CA PRO A 244 -15.05 10.42 -3.55
C PRO A 244 -15.70 9.47 -4.58
N ASP A 245 -15.18 9.41 -5.80
CA ASP A 245 -15.73 8.56 -6.86
C ASP A 245 -15.49 7.06 -6.57
N ALA A 246 -14.49 6.72 -5.76
CA ALA A 246 -14.22 5.34 -5.37
C ALA A 246 -15.40 4.68 -4.59
N MET A 247 -16.35 5.47 -4.11
CA MET A 247 -17.59 5.00 -3.47
C MET A 247 -18.56 4.29 -4.42
N GLU A 248 -18.34 4.34 -5.74
CA GLU A 248 -19.08 3.56 -6.73
C GLU A 248 -18.86 2.03 -6.59
N GLY A 249 -17.80 1.61 -5.93
CA GLY A 249 -17.58 0.21 -5.58
C GLY A 249 -18.48 -0.28 -4.44
N PRO A 250 -18.56 -1.60 -4.22
CA PRO A 250 -19.30 -2.15 -3.08
C PRO A 250 -18.80 -1.60 -1.74
N THR A 251 -19.71 -1.34 -0.77
CA THR A 251 -19.37 -0.74 0.53
C THR A 251 -18.22 -1.44 1.28
N PRO A 252 -18.10 -2.79 1.29
CA PRO A 252 -16.95 -3.45 1.92
C PRO A 252 -15.61 -3.05 1.29
N VAL A 253 -15.60 -2.74 -0.01
CA VAL A 253 -14.40 -2.25 -0.72
C VAL A 253 -14.00 -0.89 -0.20
N SER A 254 -14.97 0.04 -0.07
CA SER A 254 -14.70 1.37 0.48
C SER A 254 -14.14 1.27 1.90
N ALA A 255 -14.72 0.42 2.75
CA ALA A 255 -14.22 0.19 4.10
C ALA A 255 -12.77 -0.30 4.11
N LEU A 256 -12.40 -1.21 3.21
CA LEU A 256 -11.04 -1.76 3.12
C LEU A 256 -10.04 -0.73 2.58
N ILE A 257 -10.36 -0.06 1.45
CA ILE A 257 -9.47 0.90 0.79
C ILE A 257 -9.16 2.07 1.71
N HIS A 258 -10.17 2.62 2.41
CA HIS A 258 -10.02 3.89 3.14
C HIS A 258 -9.51 3.71 4.56
N ALA A 259 -9.87 2.63 5.25
CA ALA A 259 -9.56 2.48 6.67
C ALA A 259 -8.17 1.91 6.94
N ALA A 260 -7.78 0.80 6.30
CA ALA A 260 -6.64 0.02 6.74
C ALA A 260 -5.54 -0.16 5.69
N THR A 261 -5.77 0.26 4.43
CA THR A 261 -4.91 -0.23 3.36
C THR A 261 -4.41 0.87 2.40
N MET A 262 -5.08 1.13 1.28
CA MET A 262 -4.50 1.97 0.22
C MET A 262 -4.19 3.40 0.68
N VAL A 263 -5.09 4.04 1.41
CA VAL A 263 -4.89 5.41 1.89
C VAL A 263 -3.80 5.46 2.96
N THR A 264 -3.65 4.42 3.77
CA THR A 264 -2.58 4.34 4.77
C THR A 264 -1.21 3.99 4.16
N ALA A 265 -1.15 3.50 2.92
CA ALA A 265 0.12 3.17 2.24
C ALA A 265 1.05 4.39 2.11
N GLY A 266 0.52 5.57 1.78
CA GLY A 266 1.32 6.80 1.71
C GLY A 266 1.84 7.23 3.08
N VAL A 267 1.01 7.14 4.12
CA VAL A 267 1.41 7.42 5.51
C VAL A 267 2.49 6.44 5.96
N PHE A 268 2.30 5.14 5.71
CA PHE A 268 3.29 4.12 5.99
C PHE A 268 4.62 4.39 5.30
N MET A 269 4.61 4.76 4.02
CA MET A 269 5.82 5.04 3.26
C MET A 269 6.61 6.21 3.87
N VAL A 270 5.94 7.32 4.22
CA VAL A 270 6.59 8.46 4.88
C VAL A 270 7.15 8.06 6.25
N ALA A 271 6.41 7.28 7.04
CA ALA A 271 6.87 6.76 8.32
C ALA A 271 8.07 5.81 8.15
N ARG A 272 8.05 4.92 7.16
CA ARG A 272 9.15 3.99 6.84
C ARG A 272 10.41 4.72 6.42
N LEU A 273 10.27 5.80 5.67
CA LEU A 273 11.36 6.61 5.16
C LEU A 273 11.68 7.83 6.04
N SER A 274 11.15 7.87 7.27
CA SER A 274 11.39 9.01 8.19
C SER A 274 12.87 9.39 8.33
N PRO A 275 13.87 8.46 8.36
CA PRO A 275 15.27 8.85 8.42
C PRO A 275 15.74 9.70 7.23
N LEU A 276 15.12 9.54 6.04
CA LEU A 276 15.42 10.41 4.90
C LEU A 276 14.70 11.76 5.01
N PHE A 277 13.45 11.76 5.44
CA PHE A 277 12.68 12.99 5.63
C PHE A 277 13.24 13.89 6.73
N GLU A 278 13.86 13.31 7.77
CA GLU A 278 14.57 14.07 8.82
C GLU A 278 15.79 14.83 8.27
N LEU A 279 16.42 14.32 7.20
CA LEU A 279 17.52 15.01 6.51
C LEU A 279 17.02 16.15 5.59
N ALA A 280 15.70 16.25 5.37
CA ALA A 280 15.05 17.20 4.46
C ALA A 280 13.97 18.04 5.19
N PRO A 281 14.35 19.00 6.06
CA PRO A 281 13.37 19.77 6.84
C PRO A 281 12.34 20.51 6.00
N ASP A 282 12.70 20.97 4.81
CA ASP A 282 11.78 21.67 3.93
C ASP A 282 10.75 20.72 3.31
N ALA A 283 11.13 19.47 3.00
CA ALA A 283 10.16 18.45 2.62
C ALA A 283 9.17 18.15 3.75
N LEU A 284 9.62 18.04 5.00
CA LEU A 284 8.74 17.84 6.16
C LEU A 284 7.74 18.98 6.34
N LYS A 285 8.15 20.24 6.14
CA LYS A 285 7.25 21.39 6.17
C LYS A 285 6.16 21.27 5.09
N ILE A 286 6.54 20.85 3.88
CA ILE A 286 5.59 20.65 2.78
C ILE A 286 4.63 19.50 3.09
N VAL A 287 5.12 18.37 3.61
CA VAL A 287 4.27 17.24 4.06
C VAL A 287 3.24 17.70 5.09
N THR A 288 3.70 18.46 6.10
CA THR A 288 2.82 19.00 7.16
C THR A 288 1.78 19.96 6.58
N LEU A 289 2.19 20.87 5.70
CA LEU A 289 1.32 21.85 5.07
C LEU A 289 0.26 21.17 4.19
N VAL A 290 0.66 20.22 3.35
CA VAL A 290 -0.25 19.46 2.47
C VAL A 290 -1.24 18.65 3.32
N GLY A 291 -0.79 18.01 4.39
CA GLY A 291 -1.66 17.29 5.31
C GLY A 291 -2.70 18.20 5.98
N ALA A 292 -2.29 19.38 6.47
CA ALA A 292 -3.18 20.36 7.09
C ALA A 292 -4.21 20.91 6.08
N ILE A 293 -3.76 21.27 4.87
CA ILE A 293 -4.65 21.74 3.80
C ILE A 293 -5.66 20.62 3.44
N THR A 294 -5.19 19.37 3.32
CA THR A 294 -6.05 18.24 2.99
C THR A 294 -7.14 18.04 4.06
N ALA A 295 -6.76 18.06 5.33
CA ALA A 295 -7.70 17.90 6.44
C ALA A 295 -8.77 18.98 6.43
N PHE A 296 -8.37 20.24 6.30
CA PHE A 296 -9.30 21.37 6.24
C PHE A 296 -10.20 21.32 4.99
N PHE A 297 -9.60 21.14 3.82
CA PHE A 297 -10.32 21.08 2.55
C PHE A 297 -11.33 19.91 2.51
N ALA A 298 -10.89 18.71 2.90
CA ALA A 298 -11.77 17.55 2.92
C ALA A 298 -12.94 17.70 3.91
N ALA A 299 -12.70 18.34 5.07
CA ALA A 299 -13.76 18.65 6.03
C ALA A 299 -14.80 19.61 5.43
N THR A 300 -14.38 20.64 4.69
CA THR A 300 -15.32 21.57 4.01
C THR A 300 -16.12 20.88 2.91
N VAL A 301 -15.48 19.96 2.15
CA VAL A 301 -16.17 19.14 1.14
C VAL A 301 -17.22 18.25 1.81
N GLY A 302 -16.88 17.62 2.95
CA GLY A 302 -17.80 16.75 3.70
C GLY A 302 -19.07 17.46 4.17
N LEU A 303 -19.04 18.79 4.37
CA LEU A 303 -20.22 19.57 4.78
C LEU A 303 -21.27 19.72 3.66
N VAL A 304 -20.86 19.53 2.39
CA VAL A 304 -21.74 19.75 1.23
C VAL A 304 -22.04 18.46 0.44
N GLN A 305 -21.55 17.32 0.89
CA GLN A 305 -21.85 16.03 0.27
C GLN A 305 -23.19 15.49 0.75
N ASN A 306 -23.93 14.84 -0.16
CA ASN A 306 -25.21 14.17 0.13
C ASN A 306 -25.08 12.66 0.31
N ASP A 307 -23.90 12.12 0.09
CA ASP A 307 -23.58 10.69 0.25
C ASP A 307 -22.52 10.51 1.35
#